data_8aa2fa35264dda981b3a341104a32a6b
#
_entry.id   8aa2fa35264dda981b3a341104a32a6b
#
_cell.length_a   1.000
_cell.length_b   1.000
_cell.length_c   1.000
_cell.angle_alpha   90.00
_cell.angle_beta   90.00
_cell.angle_gamma   90.00
#
_symmetry.space_group_name_H-M   'P 1'
#
loop_
_entity.id
_entity.type
_entity.pdbx_description
1 polymer ?
#
loop_
_entity_poly.entity_id
_entity_poly.type
_entity_poly.pdbx_seq_one_letter_code
_entity_poly.pdbx_strand_id
1 'polypeptide(L)'
;DDVINVAGHRLGTREIEEAVSSHPAVAEAAVIGVHDEVKGQVPVVFATFRQQGDGHRNAEIAEQMLQAVTQQLGAVARPAQVYVVSALPKTRSGKLLRRSLQALAEDRDPGDLSTLDDPAALEDARRAIAQARPGGGSGPHPE
;
A
#
# COMPACT_ATOMS: atom_id res chain seq x y z
N ASP A 1 -4.89 14.40 6.61
CA ASP A 1 -3.75 13.48 6.70
C ASP A 1 -3.96 12.49 7.81
N ASP A 2 -3.66 11.25 7.53
CA ASP A 2 -3.70 10.23 8.56
C ASP A 2 -2.36 10.12 9.25
N VAL A 3 -2.40 9.70 10.49
CA VAL A 3 -1.20 9.47 11.29
C VAL A 3 -1.13 8.00 11.63
N ILE A 4 0.07 7.43 11.51
CA ILE A 4 0.33 6.04 11.85
C ILE A 4 1.25 6.02 13.07
N ASN A 5 1.00 5.11 14.00
CA ASN A 5 1.85 4.95 15.18
C ASN A 5 2.68 3.68 15.01
N VAL A 6 3.98 3.84 14.77
CA VAL A 6 4.89 2.74 14.52
C VAL A 6 5.92 2.70 15.63
N ALA A 7 5.90 1.66 16.44
CA ALA A 7 6.85 1.46 17.52
C ALA A 7 6.98 2.72 18.41
N GLY A 8 5.86 3.39 18.65
CA GLY A 8 5.83 4.60 19.47
C GLY A 8 6.08 5.90 18.72
N HIS A 9 6.41 5.83 17.44
CA HIS A 9 6.64 7.04 16.64
C HIS A 9 5.36 7.39 15.87
N ARG A 10 5.04 8.68 15.84
CA ARG A 10 3.90 9.18 15.06
C ARG A 10 4.39 9.62 13.70
N LEU A 11 3.87 9.01 12.66
CA LEU A 11 4.29 9.28 11.29
C LEU A 11 3.09 9.72 10.47
N GLY A 12 3.25 10.80 9.70
CA GLY A 12 2.20 11.23 8.78
C GLY A 12 2.25 10.43 7.50
N THR A 13 1.09 9.97 7.04
CA THR A 13 1.04 9.21 5.80
C THR A 13 1.50 10.03 4.62
N ARG A 14 1.23 11.35 4.65
CA ARG A 14 1.60 12.24 3.54
C ARG A 14 3.11 12.26 3.30
N GLU A 15 3.89 12.30 4.37
CA GLU A 15 5.35 12.35 4.23
C GLU A 15 5.86 11.10 3.55
N ILE A 16 5.30 9.94 3.93
CA ILE A 16 5.71 8.68 3.31
C ILE A 16 5.24 8.64 1.87
N GLU A 17 4.03 9.12 1.59
CA GLU A 17 3.51 9.18 0.22
C GLU A 17 4.40 10.04 -0.67
N GLU A 18 4.87 11.16 -0.16
CA GLU A 18 5.76 12.03 -0.92
C GLU A 18 7.08 11.35 -1.21
N ALA A 19 7.61 10.64 -0.22
CA ALA A 19 8.88 9.94 -0.40
C ALA A 19 8.78 8.85 -1.48
N VAL A 20 7.73 8.02 -1.44
CA VAL A 20 7.58 6.96 -2.44
C VAL A 20 7.25 7.53 -3.81
N SER A 21 6.50 8.64 -3.85
CA SER A 21 6.09 9.26 -5.12
C SER A 21 7.22 10.02 -5.78
N SER A 22 8.35 10.20 -5.09
CA SER A 22 9.51 10.83 -5.71
C SER A 22 10.14 9.91 -6.77
N HIS A 23 9.83 8.62 -6.76
CA HIS A 23 10.33 7.71 -7.78
C HIS A 23 9.62 8.02 -9.11
N PRO A 24 10.38 8.18 -10.19
CA PRO A 24 9.78 8.59 -11.48
C PRO A 24 8.81 7.59 -12.08
N ALA A 25 8.90 6.31 -11.70
CA ALA A 25 7.97 5.30 -12.23
C ALA A 25 6.61 5.32 -11.53
N VAL A 26 6.47 6.02 -10.42
CA VAL A 26 5.25 6.01 -9.62
C VAL A 26 4.30 7.09 -10.11
N ALA A 27 3.08 6.69 -10.46
CA ALA A 27 2.04 7.64 -10.87
C ALA A 27 1.27 8.16 -9.65
N GLU A 28 0.83 7.25 -8.78
CA GLU A 28 0.12 7.60 -7.56
C GLU A 28 0.53 6.63 -6.46
N ALA A 29 0.44 7.09 -5.22
CA ALA A 29 0.70 6.22 -4.08
C ALA A 29 -0.22 6.60 -2.93
N ALA A 30 -0.67 5.59 -2.22
CA ALA A 30 -1.46 5.75 -1.01
C ALA A 30 -0.78 4.97 0.10
N VAL A 31 -0.63 5.59 1.27
CA VAL A 31 -0.03 4.94 2.42
C VAL A 31 -1.08 4.82 3.51
N ILE A 32 -1.19 3.62 4.06
CA ILE A 32 -2.12 3.35 5.16
C ILE A 32 -1.35 2.69 6.30
N GLY A 33 -1.91 2.78 7.50
CA GLY A 33 -1.38 2.06 8.65
C GLY A 33 -2.11 0.74 8.79
N VAL A 34 -1.36 -0.33 8.95
CA VAL A 34 -1.91 -1.67 9.11
C VAL A 34 -1.50 -2.21 10.46
N HIS A 35 -2.43 -2.86 11.15
CA HIS A 35 -2.16 -3.40 12.47
C HIS A 35 -0.97 -4.36 12.46
N ASP A 36 -0.09 -4.21 13.45
CA ASP A 36 1.05 -5.08 13.66
C ASP A 36 1.17 -5.37 15.14
N GLU A 37 1.31 -6.62 15.50
CA GLU A 37 1.26 -7.01 16.91
C GLU A 37 2.44 -6.50 17.72
N VAL A 38 3.59 -6.29 17.07
CA VAL A 38 4.78 -5.86 17.77
C VAL A 38 4.90 -4.33 17.79
N LYS A 39 4.68 -3.70 16.64
CA LYS A 39 4.92 -2.27 16.48
C LYS A 39 3.68 -1.40 16.64
N GLY A 40 2.52 -2.01 16.80
CA GLY A 40 1.25 -1.31 16.82
C GLY A 40 0.68 -1.16 15.43
N GLN A 41 1.37 -0.42 14.58
CA GLN A 41 1.03 -0.32 13.15
C GLN A 41 2.30 -0.31 12.35
N VAL A 42 2.17 -0.66 11.07
CA VAL A 42 3.24 -0.50 10.09
C VAL A 42 2.68 0.18 8.85
N PRO A 43 3.49 0.98 8.15
CA PRO A 43 3.02 1.58 6.90
C PRO A 43 2.95 0.54 5.79
N VAL A 44 1.93 0.66 4.95
CA VAL A 44 1.77 -0.18 3.77
C VAL A 44 1.43 0.74 2.62
N VAL A 45 2.02 0.51 1.45
CA VAL A 45 1.85 1.36 0.28
C VAL A 45 1.05 0.63 -0.78
N PHE A 46 0.07 1.32 -1.37
CA PHE A 46 -0.56 0.91 -2.62
C PHE A 46 -0.13 1.93 -3.68
N ALA A 47 0.42 1.46 -4.78
CA ALA A 47 0.98 2.36 -5.80
C ALA A 47 0.53 1.95 -7.19
N THR A 48 0.34 2.96 -8.03
CA THR A 48 0.16 2.74 -9.47
C THR A 48 1.42 3.23 -10.17
N PHE A 49 1.84 2.50 -11.18
CA PHE A 49 3.03 2.85 -11.94
C PHE A 49 2.63 3.47 -13.29
N ARG A 50 3.49 4.35 -13.81
CA ARG A 50 3.18 5.05 -15.05
C ARG A 50 3.13 4.10 -16.24
N GLN A 51 3.95 3.06 -16.21
CA GLN A 51 4.00 2.06 -17.26
C GLN A 51 3.86 0.68 -16.66
N GLN A 52 3.14 -0.17 -17.38
CA GLN A 52 3.02 -1.57 -16.99
C GLN A 52 4.39 -2.24 -17.14
N GLY A 53 4.72 -3.05 -16.16
CA GLY A 53 5.96 -3.80 -16.18
C GLY A 53 5.70 -5.22 -15.72
N ASP A 54 6.70 -6.08 -15.89
CA ASP A 54 6.59 -7.43 -15.37
C ASP A 54 6.87 -7.44 -13.87
N GLY A 55 6.71 -8.60 -13.24
CA GLY A 55 6.88 -8.71 -11.80
C GLY A 55 8.29 -8.37 -11.33
N HIS A 56 9.29 -8.67 -12.14
CA HIS A 56 10.67 -8.38 -11.79
C HIS A 56 10.92 -6.86 -11.74
N ARG A 57 10.46 -6.15 -12.76
CA ARG A 57 10.62 -4.70 -12.80
C ARG A 57 9.84 -4.04 -11.66
N ASN A 58 8.62 -4.54 -11.41
CA ASN A 58 7.81 -3.98 -10.33
C ASN A 58 8.47 -4.18 -8.98
N ALA A 59 9.11 -5.33 -8.76
CA ALA A 59 9.81 -5.59 -7.51
C ALA A 59 11.02 -4.66 -7.34
N GLU A 60 11.73 -4.37 -8.43
CA GLU A 60 12.86 -3.43 -8.37
C GLU A 60 12.39 -2.02 -8.00
N ILE A 61 11.30 -1.58 -8.62
CA ILE A 61 10.76 -0.25 -8.33
C ILE A 61 10.28 -0.19 -6.88
N ALA A 62 9.60 -1.24 -6.41
CA ALA A 62 9.12 -1.29 -5.04
C ALA A 62 10.28 -1.21 -4.05
N GLU A 63 11.38 -1.91 -4.32
CA GLU A 63 12.55 -1.84 -3.43
C GLU A 63 13.15 -0.44 -3.42
N GLN A 64 13.19 0.22 -4.57
CA GLN A 64 13.69 1.58 -4.65
C GLN A 64 12.80 2.55 -3.89
N MET A 65 11.49 2.33 -3.93
CA MET A 65 10.55 3.13 -3.15
C MET A 65 10.82 2.98 -1.65
N LEU A 66 11.04 1.74 -1.20
CA LEU A 66 11.32 1.48 0.21
C LEU A 66 12.63 2.14 0.63
N GLN A 67 13.64 2.08 -0.22
CA GLN A 67 14.91 2.73 0.07
C GLN A 67 14.77 4.24 0.17
N ALA A 68 13.94 4.83 -0.68
CA ALA A 68 13.72 6.28 -0.63
C ALA A 68 13.11 6.70 0.71
N VAL A 69 12.14 5.93 1.19
CA VAL A 69 11.54 6.24 2.49
C VAL A 69 12.57 6.11 3.61
N THR A 70 13.36 5.04 3.58
CA THR A 70 14.37 4.82 4.61
C THR A 70 15.38 5.96 4.63
N GLN A 71 15.81 6.41 3.47
CA GLN A 71 16.79 7.48 3.37
C GLN A 71 16.24 8.83 3.82
N GLN A 72 15.00 9.11 3.48
CA GLN A 72 14.41 10.41 3.76
C GLN A 72 13.81 10.52 5.15
N LEU A 73 13.21 9.45 5.65
CA LEU A 73 12.45 9.50 6.88
C LEU A 73 12.95 8.55 7.97
N GLY A 74 13.92 7.69 7.67
CA GLY A 74 14.44 6.75 8.62
C GLY A 74 13.78 5.39 8.54
N ALA A 75 14.43 4.39 9.14
CA ALA A 75 13.99 3.01 9.07
C ALA A 75 12.62 2.80 9.70
N VAL A 76 12.24 3.60 10.69
CA VAL A 76 10.95 3.43 11.35
C VAL A 76 9.79 3.67 10.39
N ALA A 77 10.00 4.50 9.37
CA ALA A 77 8.96 4.82 8.40
C ALA A 77 8.93 3.86 7.20
N ARG A 78 9.91 2.97 7.09
CA ARG A 78 9.99 2.05 5.95
C ARG A 78 8.74 1.20 5.88
N PRO A 79 7.99 1.24 4.77
CA PRO A 79 6.79 0.42 4.64
C PRO A 79 7.09 -1.07 4.71
N ALA A 80 6.17 -1.81 5.31
CA ALA A 80 6.29 -3.26 5.39
C ALA A 80 5.99 -3.93 4.04
N GLN A 81 5.22 -3.25 3.18
CA GLN A 81 4.81 -3.85 1.92
C GLN A 81 4.46 -2.75 0.91
N VAL A 82 4.73 -3.03 -0.36
CA VAL A 82 4.26 -2.21 -1.47
C VAL A 82 3.40 -3.11 -2.36
N TYR A 83 2.14 -2.73 -2.52
CA TYR A 83 1.23 -3.43 -3.43
C TYR A 83 1.09 -2.59 -4.69
N VAL A 84 1.35 -3.19 -5.84
CA VAL A 84 1.23 -2.52 -7.14
C VAL A 84 -0.15 -2.83 -7.70
N VAL A 85 -0.91 -1.78 -7.99
CA VAL A 85 -2.28 -1.92 -8.47
C VAL A 85 -2.45 -1.07 -9.73
N SER A 86 -3.52 -1.36 -10.49
CA SER A 86 -3.81 -0.61 -11.71
C SER A 86 -4.41 0.75 -11.42
N ALA A 87 -5.18 0.86 -10.35
CA ALA A 87 -5.84 2.09 -9.96
C ALA A 87 -6.09 2.06 -8.47
N LEU A 88 -6.11 3.24 -7.85
CA LEU A 88 -6.46 3.35 -6.45
C LEU A 88 -7.97 3.55 -6.30
N PRO A 89 -8.60 2.93 -5.30
CA PRO A 89 -10.05 3.09 -5.11
C PRO A 89 -10.38 4.50 -4.63
N LYS A 90 -11.28 5.15 -5.32
CA LYS A 90 -11.66 6.54 -5.04
C LYS A 90 -13.16 6.70 -5.14
N THR A 91 -13.68 7.72 -4.45
CA THR A 91 -15.06 8.14 -4.63
C THR A 91 -15.19 8.83 -6.00
N ARG A 92 -16.44 9.06 -6.42
CA ARG A 92 -16.69 9.76 -7.68
C ARG A 92 -16.12 11.16 -7.70
N SER A 93 -15.94 11.77 -6.51
CA SER A 93 -15.32 13.10 -6.43
C SER A 93 -13.80 13.02 -6.40
N GLY A 94 -13.22 11.83 -6.47
CA GLY A 94 -11.78 11.65 -6.51
C GLY A 94 -11.10 11.47 -5.17
N LYS A 95 -11.87 11.27 -4.10
CA LYS A 95 -11.30 11.09 -2.77
C LYS A 95 -10.86 9.65 -2.58
N LEU A 96 -9.63 9.46 -2.13
CA LEU A 96 -9.07 8.13 -1.87
C LEU A 96 -9.80 7.46 -0.71
N LEU A 97 -10.12 6.18 -0.89
CA LEU A 97 -10.82 5.39 0.13
C LEU A 97 -9.82 4.63 0.99
N ARG A 98 -9.11 5.37 1.87
CA ARG A 98 -8.04 4.79 2.69
C ARG A 98 -8.54 3.72 3.64
N ARG A 99 -9.71 3.92 4.25
CA ARG A 99 -10.23 2.94 5.21
C ARG A 99 -10.58 1.63 4.55
N SER A 100 -11.05 1.68 3.30
CA SER A 100 -11.33 0.47 2.56
C SER A 100 -10.04 -0.30 2.24
N LEU A 101 -8.99 0.41 1.86
CA LEU A 101 -7.69 -0.21 1.63
C LEU A 101 -7.13 -0.82 2.91
N GLN A 102 -7.25 -0.09 4.02
CA GLN A 102 -6.79 -0.59 5.31
C GLN A 102 -7.52 -1.87 5.69
N ALA A 103 -8.83 -1.88 5.52
CA ALA A 103 -9.63 -3.06 5.84
C ALA A 103 -9.21 -4.26 5.02
N LEU A 104 -8.99 -4.06 3.71
CA LEU A 104 -8.54 -5.15 2.85
C LEU A 104 -7.17 -5.67 3.27
N ALA A 105 -6.25 -4.77 3.60
CA ALA A 105 -4.91 -5.17 4.01
C ALA A 105 -4.92 -5.91 5.33
N GLU A 106 -5.89 -5.63 6.19
CA GLU A 106 -6.06 -6.30 7.47
C GLU A 106 -7.03 -7.48 7.40
N ASP A 107 -7.44 -7.86 6.19
CA ASP A 107 -8.35 -8.98 5.96
C ASP A 107 -9.69 -8.77 6.65
N ARG A 108 -10.22 -7.57 6.55
CA ARG A 108 -11.51 -7.19 7.11
C ARG A 108 -12.45 -6.73 5.99
N ASP A 109 -13.73 -6.65 6.31
CA ASP A 109 -14.74 -6.15 5.40
C ASP A 109 -14.44 -4.67 5.08
N PRO A 110 -14.35 -4.29 3.79
CA PRO A 110 -14.04 -2.90 3.42
C PRO A 110 -15.14 -1.89 3.74
N GLY A 111 -16.33 -2.33 4.13
CA GLY A 111 -17.40 -1.44 4.55
C GLY A 111 -18.29 -1.01 3.40
N ASP A 112 -18.90 0.16 3.57
CA ASP A 112 -19.84 0.70 2.59
C ASP A 112 -19.10 1.20 1.36
N LEU A 113 -19.42 0.63 0.20
CA LEU A 113 -18.77 0.95 -1.05
C LEU A 113 -19.69 1.70 -2.02
N SER A 114 -20.78 2.27 -1.50
CA SER A 114 -21.76 2.93 -2.36
C SER A 114 -21.22 4.17 -3.07
N THR A 115 -20.18 4.80 -2.52
CA THR A 115 -19.57 5.98 -3.14
C THR A 115 -18.40 5.65 -4.04
N LEU A 116 -18.04 4.39 -4.16
CA LEU A 116 -16.90 3.96 -4.95
C LEU A 116 -17.15 4.22 -6.43
N ASP A 117 -16.19 4.88 -7.08
CA ASP A 117 -16.33 5.22 -8.49
C ASP A 117 -16.22 3.99 -9.39
N ASP A 118 -15.21 3.16 -9.15
CA ASP A 118 -14.96 1.99 -9.98
C ASP A 118 -14.70 0.77 -9.08
N PRO A 119 -15.65 -0.17 -9.05
CA PRO A 119 -15.46 -1.38 -8.22
C PRO A 119 -14.23 -2.19 -8.59
N ALA A 120 -13.75 -2.09 -9.82
CA ALA A 120 -12.59 -2.85 -10.26
C ALA A 120 -11.33 -2.45 -9.49
N ALA A 121 -11.24 -1.18 -9.06
CA ALA A 121 -10.07 -0.72 -8.31
C ALA A 121 -9.93 -1.44 -6.97
N LEU A 122 -11.06 -1.67 -6.30
CA LEU A 122 -11.02 -2.37 -5.01
C LEU A 122 -10.70 -3.85 -5.21
N GLU A 123 -11.25 -4.45 -6.26
CA GLU A 123 -10.97 -5.84 -6.57
C GLU A 123 -9.50 -6.04 -6.94
N ASP A 124 -8.93 -5.08 -7.65
CA ASP A 124 -7.52 -5.11 -8.02
C ASP A 124 -6.64 -5.07 -6.77
N ALA A 125 -7.00 -4.22 -5.81
CA ALA A 125 -6.27 -4.15 -4.54
C ALA A 125 -6.36 -5.47 -3.79
N ARG A 126 -7.54 -6.07 -3.75
CA ARG A 126 -7.75 -7.37 -3.10
C ARG A 126 -6.85 -8.43 -3.72
N ARG A 127 -6.77 -8.43 -5.04
CA ARG A 127 -5.94 -9.40 -5.78
C ARG A 127 -4.46 -9.21 -5.49
N ALA A 128 -4.02 -7.95 -5.46
CA ALA A 128 -2.61 -7.65 -5.17
C ALA A 128 -2.22 -8.13 -3.77
N ILE A 129 -3.09 -7.94 -2.80
CA ILE A 129 -2.83 -8.41 -1.43
C ILE A 129 -2.76 -9.92 -1.40
N ALA A 130 -3.68 -10.61 -2.07
CA ALA A 130 -3.71 -12.07 -2.07
C ALA A 130 -2.45 -12.66 -2.70
N GLN A 131 -1.97 -12.06 -3.78
CA GLN A 131 -0.79 -12.55 -4.47
C GLN A 131 0.48 -12.37 -3.67
N ALA A 132 0.56 -11.31 -2.87
CA ALA A 132 1.75 -11.01 -2.09
C ALA A 132 1.78 -11.76 -0.76
N ARG A 133 0.64 -12.27 -0.30
CA ARG A 133 0.55 -12.88 1.02
C ARG A 133 1.33 -14.19 1.07
N PRO A 134 2.32 -14.29 1.94
CA PRO A 134 3.12 -15.52 2.02
C PRO A 134 2.28 -16.72 2.43
N GLY A 135 2.37 -17.78 1.70
CA GLY A 135 1.67 -19.02 2.00
C GLY A 135 0.19 -18.99 1.74
N GLY A 136 -0.43 -17.83 1.84
CA GLY A 136 -1.86 -17.72 1.72
C GLY A 136 -2.37 -17.91 0.33
N GLY A 137 -1.77 -17.21 -0.60
CA GLY A 137 -2.20 -17.27 -1.98
C GLY A 137 -1.44 -18.27 -2.79
N SER A 138 -0.22 -18.54 -2.40
CA SER A 138 0.64 -19.41 -3.18
C SER A 138 0.46 -20.89 -2.82
N GLY A 139 -0.16 -21.14 -1.75
CA GLY A 139 -0.16 -22.49 -1.24
C GLY A 139 1.19 -22.82 -0.66
N PRO A 140 1.44 -23.93 -0.44
CA PRO A 140 2.58 -24.39 0.30
C PRO A 140 3.85 -24.25 -0.42
N HIS A 141 4.53 -24.04 -0.07
CA HIS A 141 5.56 -24.11 -0.58
C HIS A 141 6.20 -25.10 -0.40
N PRO A 142 6.27 -25.41 -0.71
CA PRO A 142 6.64 -26.48 -0.51
C PRO A 142 7.62 -26.85 0.10
N GLU A 143 7.49 -26.86 0.28
CA GLU A 143 8.19 -27.20 0.80
C GLU A 143 8.69 -27.67 0.85
#